data_0f36642d6c8c511cf453c5d3c756e60e
#
_entry.id   0f36642d6c8c511cf453c5d3c756e60e
#
_cell.length_a   1.000
_cell.length_b   1.000
_cell.length_c   1.000
_cell.angle_alpha   90.00
_cell.angle_beta   90.00
_cell.angle_gamma   90.00
#
_symmetry.space_group_name_H-M   'P 1'
#
loop_
_entity.id
_entity.type
_entity.pdbx_description
1 polymer ?
#
loop_
_entity_poly.entity_id
_entity_poly.type
_entity_poly.pdbx_seq_one_letter_code
_entity_poly.pdbx_strand_id
1 'polypeptide(L)'
;MEATAYIGLPYCPLDPITEMDDAYACLLYYTELMDDRYRRFAQTGVKNLPEFNDWVEQHPDKASALGYAKEPYIVFVIDEFADMKDTVGSDVELPIKRLGQKARAAGIHLVIATQRPSVDVISSIITANVPSRVGMRTTNAANSNIIIQQDGCEKLTIGQAYIKTNDGMTRVTGPYISNDEIASIFKTLREKYERPEPADYKSYLVENGIMDWDTEDGNMDKPPMERKLNKKRARGGFGF
;
A
#
# COMPACT_ATOMS: atom_id res chain seq x y z
N MET A 1 -4.30 9.10 16.55
CA MET A 1 -3.48 8.71 17.73
C MET A 1 -2.82 7.32 17.58
N GLU A 2 -3.39 6.44 16.79
CA GLU A 2 -2.87 5.07 16.61
C GLU A 2 -1.59 5.00 15.76
N ALA A 3 -1.48 5.83 14.72
CA ALA A 3 -0.32 5.84 13.82
C ALA A 3 1.01 6.18 14.51
N THR A 4 1.01 7.03 15.54
CA THR A 4 2.23 7.45 16.25
C THR A 4 2.96 6.30 16.95
N ALA A 5 2.27 5.23 17.31
CA ALA A 5 2.87 4.05 17.92
C ALA A 5 3.87 3.32 16.98
N TYR A 6 3.70 3.48 15.67
CA TYR A 6 4.53 2.84 14.64
C TYR A 6 5.81 3.63 14.30
N ILE A 7 5.95 4.86 14.80
CA ILE A 7 7.13 5.70 14.55
C ILE A 7 8.40 4.98 15.04
N GLY A 8 9.41 4.94 14.18
CA GLY A 8 10.70 4.34 14.51
C GLY A 8 10.73 2.81 14.64
N LEU A 9 9.70 2.11 14.14
CA LEU A 9 9.74 0.65 14.10
C LEU A 9 10.71 0.15 13.02
N PRO A 10 11.48 -0.90 13.28
CA PRO A 10 12.47 -1.46 12.35
C PRO A 10 11.87 -1.90 11.01
N TYR A 11 10.62 -2.36 11.01
CA TYR A 11 9.93 -2.81 9.81
C TYR A 11 9.10 -1.71 9.12
N CYS A 12 9.12 -0.49 9.66
CA CYS A 12 8.51 0.70 9.05
C CYS A 12 9.63 1.62 8.55
N PRO A 13 10.12 1.46 7.31
CA PRO A 13 11.18 2.31 6.78
C PRO A 13 10.76 3.78 6.71
N LEU A 14 9.46 4.03 6.51
CA LEU A 14 8.85 5.34 6.60
C LEU A 14 8.05 5.45 7.90
N ASP A 15 8.09 6.61 8.54
CA ASP A 15 7.13 6.92 9.60
C ASP A 15 5.73 7.03 9.01
N PRO A 16 4.67 6.83 9.81
CA PRO A 16 3.31 6.98 9.33
C PRO A 16 3.09 8.35 8.69
N ILE A 17 2.63 8.34 7.46
CA ILE A 17 2.37 9.54 6.67
C ILE A 17 0.96 10.02 7.01
N THR A 18 0.84 11.27 7.48
CA THR A 18 -0.43 11.89 7.87
C THR A 18 -0.99 12.82 6.80
N GLU A 19 -0.12 13.40 5.98
CA GLU A 19 -0.52 14.28 4.90
C GLU A 19 -0.95 13.46 3.68
N MET A 20 -2.17 13.67 3.20
CA MET A 20 -2.75 12.84 2.13
C MET A 20 -2.04 13.01 0.79
N ASP A 21 -1.49 14.17 0.50
CA ASP A 21 -0.67 14.41 -0.69
C ASP A 21 0.63 13.60 -0.65
N ASP A 22 1.27 13.55 0.52
CA ASP A 22 2.47 12.75 0.74
C ASP A 22 2.15 11.24 0.68
N ALA A 23 1.01 10.83 1.22
CA ALA A 23 0.53 9.45 1.11
C ALA A 23 0.25 9.05 -0.35
N TYR A 24 -0.29 9.95 -1.15
CA TYR A 24 -0.49 9.74 -2.58
C TYR A 24 0.84 9.65 -3.34
N ALA A 25 1.79 10.54 -3.04
CA ALA A 25 3.14 10.47 -3.60
C ALA A 25 3.82 9.13 -3.26
N CYS A 26 3.72 8.70 -2.01
CA CYS A 26 4.24 7.41 -1.59
C CYS A 26 3.57 6.24 -2.33
N LEU A 27 2.26 6.29 -2.57
CA LEU A 27 1.54 5.29 -3.37
C LEU A 27 2.03 5.25 -4.83
N LEU A 28 2.31 6.41 -5.44
CA LEU A 28 2.92 6.48 -6.77
C LEU A 28 4.31 5.86 -6.79
N TYR A 29 5.15 6.19 -5.79
CA TYR A 29 6.48 5.61 -5.66
C TYR A 29 6.44 4.08 -5.62
N TYR A 30 5.58 3.47 -4.83
CA TYR A 30 5.47 2.01 -4.77
C TYR A 30 4.91 1.40 -6.06
N THR A 31 4.14 2.16 -6.83
CA THR A 31 3.71 1.74 -8.17
C THR A 31 4.89 1.70 -9.15
N GLU A 32 5.78 2.66 -9.09
CA GLU A 32 7.01 2.67 -9.91
C GLU A 32 8.01 1.62 -9.44
N LEU A 33 8.16 1.43 -8.13
CA LEU A 33 8.99 0.35 -7.57
C LEU A 33 8.52 -1.02 -8.03
N MET A 34 7.21 -1.23 -8.11
CA MET A 34 6.65 -2.46 -8.69
C MET A 34 7.10 -2.67 -10.13
N ASP A 35 7.03 -1.65 -10.96
CA ASP A 35 7.46 -1.74 -12.36
C ASP A 35 8.99 -1.95 -12.48
N ASP A 36 9.77 -1.34 -11.60
CA ASP A 36 11.21 -1.55 -11.53
C ASP A 36 11.54 -3.00 -11.17
N ARG A 37 10.85 -3.58 -10.19
CA ARG A 37 11.00 -4.99 -9.85
C ARG A 37 10.70 -5.90 -11.04
N TYR A 38 9.64 -5.60 -11.80
CA TYR A 38 9.34 -6.36 -13.03
C TYR A 38 10.44 -6.23 -14.10
N ARG A 39 11.07 -5.05 -14.24
CA ARG A 39 12.23 -4.89 -15.14
C ARG A 39 13.40 -5.80 -14.73
N ARG A 40 13.71 -5.85 -13.43
CA ARG A 40 14.75 -6.74 -12.87
C ARG A 40 14.40 -8.22 -13.04
N PHE A 41 13.14 -8.58 -12.83
CA PHE A 41 12.67 -9.97 -13.08
C PHE A 41 12.86 -10.36 -14.55
N ALA A 42 12.51 -9.49 -15.48
CA ALA A 42 12.71 -9.75 -16.91
C ALA A 42 14.19 -9.91 -17.27
N GLN A 43 15.08 -9.09 -16.70
CA GLN A 43 16.54 -9.18 -16.95
C GLN A 43 17.15 -10.45 -16.37
N THR A 44 16.62 -10.98 -15.30
CA THR A 44 17.11 -12.19 -14.63
C THR A 44 16.37 -13.46 -15.06
N GLY A 45 15.29 -13.32 -15.85
CA GLY A 45 14.50 -14.45 -16.35
C GLY A 45 13.59 -15.09 -15.30
N VAL A 46 13.29 -14.40 -14.20
CA VAL A 46 12.42 -14.86 -13.11
C VAL A 46 11.04 -14.20 -13.19
N LYS A 47 10.07 -14.70 -12.42
CA LYS A 47 8.66 -14.28 -12.53
C LYS A 47 8.13 -13.54 -11.31
N ASN A 48 8.79 -13.65 -10.16
CA ASN A 48 8.30 -13.14 -8.90
C ASN A 48 9.45 -12.85 -7.92
N LEU A 49 9.14 -12.16 -6.82
CA LEU A 49 10.11 -11.77 -5.81
C LEU A 49 10.86 -12.95 -5.16
N PRO A 50 10.22 -14.07 -4.75
CA PRO A 50 10.95 -15.23 -4.24
C PRO A 50 12.00 -15.74 -5.23
N GLU A 51 11.62 -15.98 -6.48
CA GLU A 51 12.54 -16.43 -7.51
C GLU A 51 13.69 -15.42 -7.75
N PHE A 52 13.40 -14.11 -7.68
CA PHE A 52 14.43 -13.08 -7.79
C PHE A 52 15.42 -13.14 -6.62
N ASN A 53 14.93 -13.26 -5.40
CA ASN A 53 15.79 -13.37 -4.22
C ASN A 53 16.64 -14.65 -4.23
N ASP A 54 16.08 -15.76 -4.72
CA ASP A 54 16.82 -17.01 -4.93
C ASP A 54 17.88 -16.85 -6.03
N TRP A 55 17.53 -16.14 -7.12
CA TRP A 55 18.48 -15.85 -8.20
C TRP A 55 19.67 -15.01 -7.70
N VAL A 56 19.41 -13.96 -6.91
CA VAL A 56 20.46 -13.12 -6.29
C VAL A 56 21.40 -13.97 -5.43
N GLU A 57 20.86 -14.88 -4.64
CA GLU A 57 21.64 -15.75 -3.76
C GLU A 57 22.50 -16.76 -4.55
N GLN A 58 21.96 -17.30 -5.64
CA GLN A 58 22.65 -18.27 -6.50
C GLN A 58 23.67 -17.64 -7.46
N HIS A 59 23.58 -16.31 -7.72
CA HIS A 59 24.45 -15.61 -8.67
C HIS A 59 25.07 -14.34 -8.05
N PRO A 60 25.80 -14.43 -6.95
CA PRO A 60 26.27 -13.24 -6.19
C PRO A 60 27.12 -12.29 -7.04
N ASP A 61 28.01 -12.81 -7.89
CA ASP A 61 28.88 -11.99 -8.74
C ASP A 61 28.08 -11.22 -9.80
N LYS A 62 27.09 -11.87 -10.44
CA LYS A 62 26.22 -11.23 -11.42
C LYS A 62 25.29 -10.20 -10.76
N ALA A 63 24.73 -10.55 -9.61
CA ALA A 63 23.89 -9.66 -8.83
C ALA A 63 24.65 -8.39 -8.42
N SER A 64 25.87 -8.55 -7.91
CA SER A 64 26.75 -7.43 -7.58
C SER A 64 27.08 -6.55 -8.79
N ALA A 65 27.40 -7.15 -9.93
CA ALA A 65 27.71 -6.43 -11.18
C ALA A 65 26.51 -5.62 -11.72
N LEU A 66 25.28 -6.06 -11.42
CA LEU A 66 24.04 -5.39 -11.81
C LEU A 66 23.50 -4.44 -10.70
N GLY A 67 24.16 -4.39 -9.55
CA GLY A 67 23.68 -3.63 -8.40
C GLY A 67 22.42 -4.23 -7.76
N TYR A 68 22.21 -5.55 -7.88
CA TYR A 68 21.05 -6.22 -7.33
C TYR A 68 21.37 -6.82 -5.96
N ALA A 69 20.41 -6.67 -5.05
CA ALA A 69 20.41 -7.29 -3.73
C ALA A 69 19.05 -7.97 -3.49
N LYS A 70 18.96 -8.83 -2.48
CA LYS A 70 17.68 -9.37 -2.03
C LYS A 70 16.74 -8.23 -1.63
N GLU A 71 15.51 -8.35 -2.06
CA GLU A 71 14.48 -7.35 -1.79
C GLU A 71 13.43 -7.86 -0.80
N PRO A 72 12.95 -6.99 0.10
CA PRO A 72 11.92 -7.37 1.07
C PRO A 72 10.52 -7.42 0.45
N TYR A 73 9.61 -8.16 1.10
CA TYR A 73 8.18 -7.92 0.94
C TYR A 73 7.80 -6.55 1.52
N ILE A 74 6.86 -5.90 0.86
CA ILE A 74 6.34 -4.60 1.28
C ILE A 74 4.85 -4.73 1.56
N VAL A 75 4.40 -4.23 2.71
CA VAL A 75 2.98 -4.08 3.03
C VAL A 75 2.67 -2.59 3.11
N PHE A 76 1.89 -2.10 2.16
CA PHE A 76 1.42 -0.72 2.13
C PHE A 76 0.02 -0.66 2.75
N VAL A 77 -0.13 0.06 3.84
CA VAL A 77 -1.38 0.15 4.60
C VAL A 77 -1.95 1.55 4.50
N ILE A 78 -3.20 1.66 4.07
CA ILE A 78 -3.99 2.89 4.11
C ILE A 78 -5.05 2.70 5.19
N ASP A 79 -4.96 3.46 6.28
CA ASP A 79 -5.82 3.32 7.47
C ASP A 79 -7.23 3.89 7.23
N GLU A 80 -7.32 5.07 6.59
CA GLU A 80 -8.61 5.64 6.16
C GLU A 80 -8.54 6.09 4.70
N PHE A 81 -9.02 5.22 3.82
CA PHE A 81 -8.99 5.48 2.38
C PHE A 81 -9.94 6.60 1.95
N ALA A 82 -11.02 6.80 2.71
CA ALA A 82 -11.96 7.87 2.39
C ALA A 82 -11.31 9.25 2.46
N ASP A 83 -10.43 9.50 3.43
CA ASP A 83 -9.75 10.78 3.58
C ASP A 83 -8.78 11.04 2.42
N MET A 84 -8.06 10.00 1.98
CA MET A 84 -7.20 10.09 0.80
C MET A 84 -8.03 10.39 -0.46
N LYS A 85 -9.18 9.74 -0.62
CA LYS A 85 -10.05 9.95 -1.77
C LYS A 85 -10.71 11.33 -1.77
N ASP A 86 -11.08 11.85 -0.62
CA ASP A 86 -11.65 13.20 -0.48
C ASP A 86 -10.61 14.28 -0.85
N THR A 87 -9.34 14.07 -0.52
CA THR A 87 -8.24 15.02 -0.80
C THR A 87 -7.73 14.90 -2.23
N VAL A 88 -7.41 13.68 -2.68
CA VAL A 88 -6.76 13.42 -3.97
C VAL A 88 -7.78 13.23 -5.10
N GLY A 89 -9.02 12.87 -4.77
CA GLY A 89 -10.07 12.58 -5.75
C GLY A 89 -9.91 11.22 -6.42
N SER A 90 -10.34 11.13 -7.69
CA SER A 90 -10.32 9.89 -8.46
C SER A 90 -8.91 9.46 -8.91
N ASP A 91 -7.92 10.34 -8.84
CA ASP A 91 -6.57 10.06 -9.33
C ASP A 91 -5.88 8.95 -8.51
N VAL A 92 -6.31 8.74 -7.25
CA VAL A 92 -5.84 7.64 -6.39
C VAL A 92 -6.22 6.25 -6.93
N GLU A 93 -7.26 6.13 -7.74
CA GLU A 93 -7.77 4.82 -8.20
C GLU A 93 -6.82 4.14 -9.21
N LEU A 94 -6.11 4.92 -10.02
CA LEU A 94 -5.22 4.35 -11.03
C LEU A 94 -4.02 3.60 -10.41
N PRO A 95 -3.25 4.17 -9.47
CA PRO A 95 -2.17 3.44 -8.82
C PRO A 95 -2.69 2.25 -8.01
N ILE A 96 -3.84 2.36 -7.32
CA ILE A 96 -4.44 1.21 -6.61
C ILE A 96 -4.83 0.10 -7.59
N LYS A 97 -5.43 0.42 -8.73
CA LYS A 97 -5.73 -0.55 -9.78
C LYS A 97 -4.47 -1.27 -10.25
N ARG A 98 -3.38 -0.53 -10.54
CA ARG A 98 -2.11 -1.11 -11.00
C ARG A 98 -1.51 -2.05 -9.95
N LEU A 99 -1.45 -1.62 -8.69
CA LEU A 99 -0.96 -2.44 -7.58
C LEU A 99 -1.87 -3.66 -7.36
N GLY A 100 -3.19 -3.49 -7.31
CA GLY A 100 -4.13 -4.60 -7.15
C GLY A 100 -3.99 -5.69 -8.21
N GLN A 101 -3.66 -5.32 -9.45
CA GLN A 101 -3.51 -6.25 -10.56
C GLN A 101 -2.16 -6.98 -10.59
N LYS A 102 -1.08 -6.33 -10.18
CA LYS A 102 0.28 -6.79 -10.46
C LYS A 102 1.20 -6.91 -9.25
N ALA A 103 0.93 -6.20 -8.15
CA ALA A 103 1.88 -6.04 -7.07
C ALA A 103 2.24 -7.35 -6.33
N ARG A 104 1.33 -8.35 -6.34
CA ARG A 104 1.54 -9.63 -5.65
C ARG A 104 2.84 -10.33 -6.07
N ALA A 105 3.09 -10.47 -7.36
CA ALA A 105 4.31 -11.12 -7.85
C ALA A 105 5.57 -10.29 -7.56
N ALA A 106 5.43 -8.95 -7.53
CA ALA A 106 6.49 -8.04 -7.12
C ALA A 106 6.71 -8.00 -5.59
N GLY A 107 5.95 -8.76 -4.79
CA GLY A 107 6.08 -8.80 -3.34
C GLY A 107 5.55 -7.56 -2.64
N ILE A 108 4.63 -6.81 -3.27
CA ILE A 108 3.99 -5.64 -2.67
C ILE A 108 2.53 -5.98 -2.38
N HIS A 109 2.12 -5.81 -1.14
CA HIS A 109 0.78 -6.09 -0.66
C HIS A 109 0.10 -4.80 -0.22
N LEU A 110 -1.12 -4.57 -0.72
CA LEU A 110 -1.92 -3.40 -0.41
C LEU A 110 -3.03 -3.77 0.57
N VAL A 111 -3.10 -3.03 1.67
CA VAL A 111 -4.18 -3.11 2.66
C VAL A 111 -4.90 -1.77 2.67
N ILE A 112 -6.18 -1.78 2.36
CA ILE A 112 -7.03 -0.57 2.35
C ILE A 112 -8.08 -0.72 3.43
N ALA A 113 -8.08 0.18 4.40
CA ALA A 113 -9.13 0.27 5.40
C ALA A 113 -9.95 1.54 5.23
N THR A 114 -11.19 1.51 5.68
CA THR A 114 -12.07 2.69 5.76
C THR A 114 -13.19 2.46 6.76
N GLN A 115 -13.54 3.50 7.47
CA GLN A 115 -14.72 3.55 8.34
C GLN A 115 -15.97 4.05 7.62
N ARG A 116 -15.80 4.56 6.36
CA ARG A 116 -16.90 5.06 5.51
C ARG A 116 -17.11 4.17 4.28
N PRO A 117 -17.77 3.02 4.41
CA PRO A 117 -18.00 2.11 3.29
C PRO A 117 -19.16 2.63 2.42
N SER A 118 -18.87 3.59 1.55
CA SER A 118 -19.79 4.10 0.55
C SER A 118 -19.34 3.70 -0.86
N VAL A 119 -20.25 3.74 -1.84
CA VAL A 119 -19.93 3.44 -3.24
C VAL A 119 -18.96 4.45 -3.85
N ASP A 120 -18.94 5.66 -3.33
CA ASP A 120 -18.02 6.71 -3.76
C ASP A 120 -16.59 6.43 -3.28
N VAL A 121 -16.44 5.83 -2.10
CA VAL A 121 -15.15 5.44 -1.51
C VAL A 121 -14.71 4.10 -2.08
N ILE A 122 -15.54 3.07 -2.01
CA ILE A 122 -15.26 1.74 -2.52
C ILE A 122 -15.86 1.60 -3.93
N SER A 123 -15.22 2.24 -4.89
CA SER A 123 -15.65 2.23 -6.30
C SER A 123 -15.58 0.83 -6.93
N SER A 124 -16.19 0.67 -8.10
CA SER A 124 -16.10 -0.56 -8.88
C SER A 124 -14.66 -0.92 -9.26
N ILE A 125 -13.78 0.07 -9.42
CA ILE A 125 -12.35 -0.15 -9.70
C ILE A 125 -11.66 -0.79 -8.50
N ILE A 126 -11.87 -0.27 -7.30
CA ILE A 126 -11.34 -0.85 -6.05
C ILE A 126 -11.88 -2.26 -5.86
N THR A 127 -13.20 -2.40 -6.00
CA THR A 127 -13.90 -3.68 -5.85
C THR A 127 -13.36 -4.78 -6.77
N ALA A 128 -13.04 -4.45 -8.02
CA ALA A 128 -12.56 -5.41 -9.01
C ALA A 128 -11.09 -5.82 -8.81
N ASN A 129 -10.28 -4.94 -8.21
CA ASN A 129 -8.83 -5.14 -8.11
C ASN A 129 -8.34 -5.51 -6.70
N VAL A 130 -9.21 -5.39 -5.67
CA VAL A 130 -8.96 -5.81 -4.29
C VAL A 130 -10.03 -6.83 -3.89
N PRO A 131 -9.90 -8.10 -4.33
CA PRO A 131 -10.96 -9.10 -4.19
C PRO A 131 -11.10 -9.64 -2.77
N SER A 132 -10.01 -9.68 -2.00
CA SER A 132 -10.04 -10.13 -0.59
C SER A 132 -10.55 -9.00 0.31
N ARG A 133 -11.51 -9.30 1.17
CA ARG A 133 -12.18 -8.29 2.01
C ARG A 133 -12.36 -8.78 3.42
N VAL A 134 -12.25 -7.85 4.35
CA VAL A 134 -12.56 -8.08 5.76
C VAL A 134 -13.69 -7.13 6.14
N GLY A 135 -14.88 -7.68 6.36
CA GLY A 135 -16.04 -6.93 6.82
C GLY A 135 -16.16 -7.04 8.34
N MET A 136 -15.88 -5.97 9.05
CA MET A 136 -16.16 -5.84 10.47
C MET A 136 -17.62 -5.42 10.69
N ARG A 137 -18.04 -5.23 11.97
CA ARG A 137 -19.42 -4.83 12.28
C ARG A 137 -19.76 -3.50 11.62
N THR A 138 -20.87 -3.49 10.87
CA THR A 138 -21.44 -2.30 10.24
C THR A 138 -22.72 -1.85 10.92
N THR A 139 -23.16 -0.62 10.63
CA THR A 139 -24.39 -0.05 11.19
C THR A 139 -25.66 -0.60 10.52
N ASN A 140 -25.55 -1.08 9.27
CA ASN A 140 -26.70 -1.56 8.49
C ASN A 140 -26.25 -2.54 7.39
N ALA A 141 -27.23 -3.24 6.79
CA ALA A 141 -27.01 -4.20 5.72
C ALA A 141 -26.47 -3.56 4.42
N ALA A 142 -26.83 -2.30 4.12
CA ALA A 142 -26.33 -1.62 2.92
C ALA A 142 -24.80 -1.48 2.96
N ASN A 143 -24.26 -1.08 4.11
CA ASN A 143 -22.80 -1.00 4.33
C ASN A 143 -22.15 -2.40 4.24
N SER A 144 -22.80 -3.44 4.78
CA SER A 144 -22.34 -4.82 4.62
C SER A 144 -22.23 -5.21 3.15
N ASN A 145 -23.26 -4.91 2.36
CA ASN A 145 -23.28 -5.20 0.93
C ASN A 145 -22.17 -4.49 0.15
N ILE A 146 -21.81 -3.25 0.52
CA ILE A 146 -20.70 -2.54 -0.11
C ILE A 146 -19.37 -3.26 0.18
N ILE A 147 -19.14 -3.72 1.43
CA ILE A 147 -17.89 -4.34 1.83
C ILE A 147 -17.77 -5.77 1.32
N ILE A 148 -18.71 -6.66 1.70
CA ILE A 148 -18.61 -8.10 1.44
C ILE A 148 -19.56 -8.59 0.34
N GLN A 149 -20.33 -7.69 -0.29
CA GLN A 149 -21.32 -7.97 -1.34
C GLN A 149 -22.45 -8.89 -0.88
N GLN A 150 -22.79 -8.85 0.39
CA GLN A 150 -23.94 -9.50 1.00
C GLN A 150 -24.22 -8.92 2.39
N ASP A 151 -25.38 -9.21 2.95
CA ASP A 151 -25.75 -8.86 4.31
C ASP A 151 -24.99 -9.73 5.32
N GLY A 152 -24.89 -9.25 6.56
CA GLY A 152 -24.36 -10.04 7.68
C GLY A 152 -23.42 -9.30 8.60
N CYS A 153 -22.65 -8.31 8.11
CA CYS A 153 -21.75 -7.54 8.96
C CYS A 153 -22.48 -6.76 10.05
N GLU A 154 -23.73 -6.34 9.81
CA GLU A 154 -24.58 -5.65 10.79
C GLU A 154 -24.99 -6.54 11.98
N LYS A 155 -24.85 -7.88 11.83
CA LYS A 155 -25.15 -8.88 12.87
C LYS A 155 -23.92 -9.33 13.65
N LEU A 156 -22.76 -8.83 13.29
CA LEU A 156 -21.51 -9.16 13.97
C LEU A 156 -21.44 -8.51 15.36
N THR A 157 -20.82 -9.19 16.30
CA THR A 157 -20.46 -8.63 17.60
C THR A 157 -19.02 -8.12 17.60
N ILE A 158 -18.62 -7.44 18.68
CA ILE A 158 -17.25 -6.92 18.82
C ILE A 158 -16.23 -8.06 18.68
N GLY A 159 -15.16 -7.82 17.95
CA GLY A 159 -14.09 -8.78 17.68
C GLY A 159 -14.40 -9.78 16.58
N GLN A 160 -15.59 -9.76 15.99
CA GLN A 160 -15.95 -10.61 14.86
C GLN A 160 -15.79 -9.90 13.52
N ALA A 161 -15.47 -10.68 12.50
CA ALA A 161 -15.39 -10.24 11.12
C ALA A 161 -15.81 -11.35 10.15
N TYR A 162 -16.19 -10.95 8.94
CA TYR A 162 -16.22 -11.84 7.78
C TYR A 162 -14.96 -11.62 6.95
N ILE A 163 -14.27 -12.70 6.63
CA ILE A 163 -13.20 -12.71 5.63
C ILE A 163 -13.77 -13.30 4.35
N LYS A 164 -13.83 -12.49 3.29
CA LYS A 164 -14.25 -12.89 1.95
C LYS A 164 -13.05 -12.97 1.04
N THR A 165 -12.90 -14.10 0.37
CA THR A 165 -11.89 -14.35 -0.66
C THR A 165 -12.58 -14.90 -1.91
N ASN A 166 -11.80 -15.20 -2.96
CA ASN A 166 -12.33 -15.88 -4.15
C ASN A 166 -12.84 -17.30 -3.85
N ASP A 167 -12.32 -17.94 -2.79
CA ASP A 167 -12.66 -19.32 -2.42
C ASP A 167 -13.89 -19.40 -1.52
N GLY A 168 -14.40 -18.25 -1.06
CA GLY A 168 -15.59 -18.19 -0.21
C GLY A 168 -15.49 -17.13 0.90
N MET A 169 -16.40 -17.28 1.85
CA MET A 169 -16.52 -16.38 2.98
C MET A 169 -16.54 -17.15 4.30
N THR A 170 -15.73 -16.69 5.25
CA THR A 170 -15.63 -17.29 6.59
C THR A 170 -15.86 -16.24 7.66
N ARG A 171 -16.67 -16.57 8.67
CA ARG A 171 -16.82 -15.76 9.88
C ARG A 171 -15.70 -16.12 10.85
N VAL A 172 -15.03 -15.11 11.37
CA VAL A 172 -13.91 -15.26 12.29
C VAL A 172 -14.11 -14.42 13.54
N THR A 173 -13.40 -14.78 14.61
CA THR A 173 -13.27 -13.95 15.82
C THR A 173 -11.79 -13.70 16.03
N GLY A 174 -11.42 -12.40 16.02
CA GLY A 174 -10.06 -11.96 16.29
C GLY A 174 -9.75 -11.97 17.80
N PRO A 175 -8.50 -12.25 18.19
CA PRO A 175 -8.07 -12.07 19.56
C PRO A 175 -8.05 -10.58 19.92
N TYR A 176 -8.25 -10.26 21.17
CA TYR A 176 -8.00 -8.92 21.69
C TYR A 176 -6.52 -8.79 22.06
N ILE A 177 -5.90 -7.71 21.61
CA ILE A 177 -4.53 -7.34 21.99
C ILE A 177 -4.61 -5.99 22.70
N SER A 178 -4.10 -5.92 23.92
CA SER A 178 -4.09 -4.70 24.71
C SER A 178 -3.01 -3.71 24.23
N ASN A 179 -3.19 -2.42 24.57
CA ASN A 179 -2.17 -1.42 24.26
C ASN A 179 -0.83 -1.70 24.93
N ASP A 180 -0.84 -2.30 26.13
CA ASP A 180 0.39 -2.66 26.84
C ASP A 180 1.13 -3.81 26.15
N GLU A 181 0.41 -4.80 25.61
CA GLU A 181 1.00 -5.87 24.81
C GLU A 181 1.60 -5.32 23.51
N ILE A 182 0.90 -4.42 22.81
CA ILE A 182 1.42 -3.73 21.63
C ILE A 182 2.69 -2.95 21.96
N ALA A 183 2.67 -2.17 23.04
CA ALA A 183 3.83 -1.39 23.47
C ALA A 183 5.04 -2.29 23.80
N SER A 184 4.80 -3.43 24.47
CA SER A 184 5.83 -4.41 24.78
C SER A 184 6.44 -5.04 23.54
N ILE A 185 5.60 -5.42 22.57
CA ILE A 185 6.06 -5.95 21.27
C ILE A 185 6.91 -4.91 20.54
N PHE A 186 6.44 -3.67 20.44
CA PHE A 186 7.16 -2.61 19.74
C PHE A 186 8.50 -2.26 20.39
N LYS A 187 8.54 -2.26 21.73
CA LYS A 187 9.81 -2.11 22.46
C LYS A 187 10.79 -3.22 22.10
N THR A 188 10.36 -4.47 22.15
CA THR A 188 11.20 -5.63 21.80
C THR A 188 11.71 -5.55 20.35
N LEU A 189 10.86 -5.11 19.41
CA LEU A 189 11.27 -4.97 18.02
C LEU A 189 12.35 -3.88 17.84
N ARG A 190 12.20 -2.72 18.51
CA ARG A 190 13.19 -1.64 18.46
C ARG A 190 14.53 -2.02 19.10
N GLU A 191 14.51 -2.86 20.14
CA GLU A 191 15.72 -3.33 20.80
C GLU A 191 16.46 -4.41 19.98
N LYS A 192 15.74 -5.20 19.20
CA LYS A 192 16.28 -6.38 18.50
C LYS A 192 16.73 -6.11 17.07
N TYR A 193 16.14 -5.14 16.41
CA TYR A 193 16.36 -4.91 14.98
C TYR A 193 16.67 -3.43 14.71
N GLU A 194 17.60 -3.21 13.79
CA GLU A 194 17.91 -1.88 13.28
C GLU A 194 16.85 -1.43 12.27
N ARG A 195 16.56 -0.14 12.27
CA ARG A 195 15.67 0.46 11.28
C ARG A 195 16.46 0.72 9.99
N PRO A 196 15.97 0.30 8.81
CA PRO A 196 16.61 0.66 7.56
C PRO A 196 16.48 2.15 7.29
N GLU A 197 17.41 2.69 6.47
CA GLU A 197 17.30 4.05 5.97
C GLU A 197 16.00 4.23 5.19
N PRO A 198 15.26 5.33 5.43
CA PRO A 198 14.00 5.58 4.74
C PRO A 198 14.24 5.84 3.26
N ALA A 199 13.36 5.36 2.41
CA ALA A 199 13.39 5.67 1.00
C ALA A 199 12.99 7.14 0.78
N ASP A 200 13.83 7.88 0.06
CA ASP A 200 13.48 9.24 -0.39
C ASP A 200 12.56 9.16 -1.62
N TYR A 201 11.30 8.84 -1.38
CA TYR A 201 10.31 8.70 -2.43
C TYR A 201 9.99 10.04 -3.13
N LYS A 202 10.15 11.17 -2.44
CA LYS A 202 9.88 12.49 -2.99
C LYS A 202 10.92 12.85 -4.06
N SER A 203 12.20 12.80 -3.71
CA SER A 203 13.27 13.03 -4.68
C SER A 203 13.21 12.07 -5.85
N TYR A 204 12.93 10.79 -5.61
CA TYR A 204 12.77 9.79 -6.66
C TYR A 204 11.66 10.19 -7.67
N LEU A 205 10.50 10.64 -7.21
CA LEU A 205 9.39 11.01 -8.07
C LEU A 205 9.69 12.26 -8.92
N VAL A 206 10.39 13.22 -8.34
CA VAL A 206 10.82 14.45 -9.04
C VAL A 206 11.86 14.12 -10.11
N GLU A 207 12.93 13.39 -9.75
CA GLU A 207 14.02 13.00 -10.66
C GLU A 207 13.53 12.18 -11.86
N ASN A 208 12.51 11.34 -11.64
CA ASN A 208 11.90 10.54 -12.70
C ASN A 208 10.78 11.27 -13.45
N GLY A 209 10.49 12.53 -13.11
CA GLY A 209 9.46 13.37 -13.77
C GLY A 209 8.04 12.80 -13.64
N ILE A 210 7.77 12.11 -12.53
CA ILE A 210 6.47 11.51 -12.23
C ILE A 210 5.57 12.54 -11.54
N MET A 211 6.17 13.39 -10.70
CA MET A 211 5.51 14.44 -9.95
C MET A 211 6.41 15.67 -9.89
N ASP A 212 5.83 16.85 -10.10
CA ASP A 212 6.51 18.12 -9.82
C ASP A 212 6.28 18.44 -8.33
N TRP A 213 7.35 18.45 -7.55
CA TRP A 213 7.33 18.78 -6.14
C TRP A 213 8.18 20.03 -5.94
N ASP A 214 7.55 21.18 -5.66
CA ASP A 214 8.29 22.40 -5.34
C ASP A 214 8.97 22.25 -3.98
N THR A 215 10.28 21.94 -4.01
CA THR A 215 11.08 21.77 -2.81
C THR A 215 11.50 23.13 -2.18
N GLU A 216 11.32 24.24 -2.89
CA GLU A 216 11.79 25.58 -2.45
C GLU A 216 10.82 26.34 -1.57
N ASP A 217 9.52 26.09 -1.72
CA ASP A 217 8.51 26.73 -0.88
C ASP A 217 7.93 25.68 0.09
N GLY A 218 8.44 25.60 1.29
CA GLY A 218 7.81 24.85 2.39
C GLY A 218 6.37 25.32 2.71
N ASN A 219 5.67 25.85 1.73
CA ASN A 219 4.35 26.42 1.79
C ASN A 219 3.35 25.42 1.20
N MET A 220 2.72 24.66 2.10
CA MET A 220 1.67 23.67 1.82
C MET A 220 0.32 24.29 1.43
N ASP A 221 0.24 25.57 1.14
CA ASP A 221 -1.02 26.28 0.89
C ASP A 221 -1.54 26.22 -0.56
N LYS A 222 -0.87 25.50 -1.47
CA LYS A 222 -1.39 25.30 -2.82
C LYS A 222 -2.26 24.07 -2.90
N PRO A 223 -3.52 24.18 -3.39
CA PRO A 223 -4.40 23.03 -3.51
C PRO A 223 -3.82 21.99 -4.50
N PRO A 224 -4.14 20.70 -4.32
CA PRO A 224 -3.60 19.58 -5.13
C PRO A 224 -3.79 19.72 -6.64
N MET A 225 -4.76 20.52 -7.08
CA MET A 225 -5.09 20.76 -8.50
C MET A 225 -4.02 21.53 -9.29
N GLU A 226 -3.07 22.19 -8.65
CA GLU A 226 -1.98 22.92 -9.33
C GLU A 226 -0.70 22.10 -9.48
N ARG A 227 -0.62 20.93 -8.84
CA ARG A 227 0.50 20.01 -8.99
C ARG A 227 0.36 19.25 -10.31
N LYS A 228 1.11 19.63 -11.31
CA LYS A 228 1.08 19.02 -12.65
C LYS A 228 1.69 17.62 -12.57
N LEU A 229 0.85 16.60 -12.40
CA LEU A 229 1.22 15.23 -12.75
C LEU A 229 1.71 15.22 -14.20
N ASN A 230 2.92 14.80 -14.45
CA ASN A 230 3.45 14.69 -15.81
C ASN A 230 2.76 13.49 -16.52
N LYS A 231 1.52 13.74 -16.99
CA LYS A 231 0.62 12.74 -17.60
C LYS A 231 1.21 12.03 -18.82
N LYS A 232 2.31 12.53 -19.39
CA LYS A 232 2.94 11.93 -20.57
C LYS A 232 3.66 10.61 -20.26
N ARG A 233 4.26 10.43 -19.06
CA ARG A 233 4.94 9.16 -18.72
C ARG A 233 4.00 8.13 -18.10
N ALA A 234 2.98 8.56 -17.35
CA ALA A 234 1.98 7.64 -16.82
C ALA A 234 1.13 6.92 -17.90
N ARG A 235 1.13 7.42 -19.15
CA ARG A 235 0.45 6.81 -20.30
C ARG A 235 1.39 6.10 -21.28
N GLY A 236 2.68 6.25 -21.15
CA GLY A 236 3.69 5.76 -22.08
C GLY A 236 4.40 4.51 -21.60
N GLY A 237 3.75 3.42 -21.64
CA GLY A 237 4.43 2.17 -21.42
C GLY A 237 3.54 0.98 -21.71
N PHE A 238 3.71 0.48 -22.87
CA PHE A 238 3.54 -0.86 -23.39
C PHE A 238 2.72 -0.86 -24.68
N GLY A 239 3.41 -0.44 -25.79
CA GLY A 239 3.21 -1.17 -27.03
C GLY A 239 4.01 -2.46 -26.94
N PHE A 240 3.44 -3.55 -27.35
CA PHE A 240 4.04 -4.88 -27.53
C PHE A 240 5.16 -4.81 -28.55
#